data_dbb94ec2b10c7a873b90640a5581b73b
#
_entry.id   dbb94ec2b10c7a873b90640a5581b73b
#
_cell.length_a   1.000
_cell.length_b   1.000
_cell.length_c   1.000
_cell.angle_alpha   90.00
_cell.angle_beta   90.00
_cell.angle_gamma   90.00
#
_symmetry.space_group_name_H-M   'P 1'
#
loop_
_entity.id
_entity.type
_entity.pdbx_description
1 polymer ?
#
loop_
_entity_poly.entity_id
_entity_poly.type
_entity_poly.pdbx_seq_one_letter_code
_entity_poly.pdbx_strand_id
1 'polypeptide(L)'
;MNTKTNSTRLFSGARRHCLGWIWAAVAVASVAGCAGGTSVRHEFVMQGQVLSTDESGVVVCVGRQNGAEAGQILKLIRHMRTTGGNPKAPPFRREQVGQVRIVDVFDDHYAHAAVVTGQAQVGDMAVLDN
;
A
#
# COMPACT_ATOMS: atom_id res chain seq x y z
N MET A 1 -86.76 15.40 8.42
CA MET A 1 -85.96 16.12 9.42
C MET A 1 -84.74 15.29 9.66
N ASN A 2 -83.70 15.71 9.00
CA ASN A 2 -82.41 16.19 9.45
C ASN A 2 -81.81 15.38 10.59
N THR A 3 -80.70 14.71 10.32
CA THR A 3 -79.42 15.32 10.69
C THR A 3 -78.26 14.54 10.06
N LYS A 4 -77.47 15.28 9.36
CA LYS A 4 -76.12 14.93 8.95
C LYS A 4 -75.26 14.80 10.18
N THR A 5 -74.41 13.82 10.25
CA THR A 5 -73.18 13.91 11.07
C THR A 5 -71.99 13.50 10.27
N ASN A 6 -71.19 14.49 10.06
CA ASN A 6 -69.92 14.57 9.43
C ASN A 6 -68.91 13.92 10.37
N SER A 7 -68.11 13.00 9.89
CA SER A 7 -66.89 12.57 10.58
C SER A 7 -65.77 12.43 9.60
N THR A 8 -65.26 13.57 9.28
CA THR A 8 -63.91 13.70 8.70
C THR A 8 -63.01 14.01 9.86
N ARG A 9 -62.07 13.20 10.15
CA ARG A 9 -60.74 13.51 10.65
C ARG A 9 -60.10 12.25 11.23
N LEU A 10 -59.02 11.95 10.71
CA LEU A 10 -57.79 11.57 11.42
C LEU A 10 -56.99 10.61 10.57
N PHE A 11 -56.30 11.15 9.61
CA PHE A 11 -55.07 10.55 9.16
C PHE A 11 -54.15 11.67 8.63
N SER A 12 -53.60 12.44 9.55
CA SER A 12 -52.53 13.35 9.24
C SER A 12 -51.55 13.30 10.42
N GLY A 13 -50.40 12.69 10.24
CA GLY A 13 -49.36 12.80 11.24
C GLY A 13 -48.22 11.78 11.21
N ALA A 14 -48.38 10.65 10.52
CA ALA A 14 -47.38 9.57 10.68
C ALA A 14 -46.33 9.45 9.58
N ARG A 15 -46.30 10.36 8.60
CA ARG A 15 -45.39 10.21 7.45
C ARG A 15 -44.11 11.05 7.49
N ARG A 16 -43.92 11.92 8.49
CA ARG A 16 -42.80 12.85 8.49
C ARG A 16 -41.56 12.37 9.25
N HIS A 17 -41.68 11.37 10.11
CA HIS A 17 -40.56 10.91 10.91
C HIS A 17 -39.78 9.75 10.28
N CYS A 18 -40.37 8.98 9.37
CA CYS A 18 -39.68 7.86 8.74
C CYS A 18 -38.64 8.31 7.68
N LEU A 19 -38.86 9.46 7.00
CA LEU A 19 -37.90 9.95 6.02
C LEU A 19 -36.62 10.51 6.67
N GLY A 20 -36.76 11.12 7.85
CA GLY A 20 -35.59 11.67 8.57
C GLY A 20 -34.58 10.60 9.05
N TRP A 21 -35.11 9.46 9.44
CA TRP A 21 -34.26 8.34 9.93
C TRP A 21 -33.54 7.61 8.81
N ILE A 22 -34.14 7.54 7.62
CA ILE A 22 -33.49 6.94 6.45
C ILE A 22 -32.32 7.79 5.98
N TRP A 23 -32.42 9.12 6.03
CA TRP A 23 -31.32 10.03 5.68
C TRP A 23 -30.18 10.00 6.70
N ALA A 24 -30.49 9.84 7.98
CA ALA A 24 -29.47 9.69 9.02
C ALA A 24 -28.70 8.37 8.89
N ALA A 25 -29.39 7.27 8.53
CA ALA A 25 -28.75 5.97 8.33
C ALA A 25 -27.81 5.94 7.11
N VAL A 26 -28.16 6.64 6.03
CA VAL A 26 -27.31 6.73 4.82
C VAL A 26 -26.07 7.59 5.07
N ALA A 27 -26.15 8.65 5.89
CA ALA A 27 -25.02 9.51 6.20
C ALA A 27 -23.93 8.80 7.04
N VAL A 28 -24.33 7.87 7.93
CA VAL A 28 -23.37 7.11 8.76
C VAL A 28 -22.63 6.02 7.97
N ALA A 29 -23.27 5.45 6.95
CA ALA A 29 -22.64 4.43 6.11
C ALA A 29 -21.49 4.97 5.20
N SER A 30 -21.46 6.29 4.96
CA SER A 30 -20.48 6.91 4.06
C SER A 30 -19.12 7.15 4.70
N VAL A 31 -18.96 7.04 6.01
CA VAL A 31 -17.69 7.33 6.72
C VAL A 31 -16.84 6.08 6.95
N ALA A 32 -17.39 4.88 6.74
CA ALA A 32 -16.67 3.62 6.97
C ALA A 32 -15.73 3.20 5.81
N GLY A 33 -15.64 3.99 4.74
CA GLY A 33 -14.93 3.63 3.50
C GLY A 33 -13.45 4.02 3.41
N CYS A 34 -12.87 4.71 4.39
CA CYS A 34 -11.52 5.27 4.25
C CYS A 34 -10.42 4.62 5.10
N ALA A 35 -10.69 3.51 5.78
CA ALA A 35 -9.70 2.88 6.68
C ALA A 35 -8.79 1.83 6.02
N GLY A 36 -8.89 1.59 4.71
CA GLY A 36 -8.17 0.51 4.02
C GLY A 36 -7.01 0.93 3.11
N GLY A 37 -6.66 2.21 3.04
CA GLY A 37 -5.77 2.72 1.98
C GLY A 37 -4.27 2.69 2.24
N THR A 38 -3.81 2.45 3.45
CA THR A 38 -2.39 2.59 3.79
C THR A 38 -1.54 1.35 3.50
N SER A 39 -2.08 0.14 3.68
CA SER A 39 -1.32 -1.09 3.49
C SER A 39 -0.98 -1.39 2.02
N VAL A 40 -1.92 -1.15 1.11
CA VAL A 40 -1.72 -1.40 -0.32
C VAL A 40 -0.62 -0.51 -0.92
N ARG A 41 -0.46 0.70 -0.41
CA ARG A 41 0.56 1.63 -0.90
C ARG A 41 1.97 1.22 -0.50
N HIS A 42 2.14 0.66 0.70
CA HIS A 42 3.42 0.13 1.16
C HIS A 42 3.87 -1.08 0.35
N GLU A 43 2.95 -1.98 0.02
CA GLU A 43 3.22 -3.22 -0.68
C GLU A 43 3.68 -3.03 -2.14
N PHE A 44 3.12 -2.00 -2.83
CA PHE A 44 3.43 -1.76 -4.25
C PHE A 44 4.49 -0.69 -4.50
N VAL A 45 4.87 0.10 -3.50
CA VAL A 45 5.70 1.29 -3.70
C VAL A 45 7.04 1.23 -2.96
N MET A 46 7.20 0.31 -1.98
CA MET A 46 8.47 0.18 -1.30
C MET A 46 9.48 -0.54 -2.19
N GLN A 47 10.13 0.24 -3.02
CA GLN A 47 11.27 -0.19 -3.82
C GLN A 47 12.31 0.92 -3.85
N GLY A 48 13.56 0.56 -3.80
CA GLY A 48 14.68 1.46 -3.87
C GLY A 48 15.88 0.78 -4.50
N GLN A 49 17.00 1.47 -4.54
CA GLN A 49 18.21 0.97 -5.13
C GLN A 49 19.30 0.81 -4.05
N VAL A 50 20.15 -0.19 -4.23
CA VAL A 50 21.37 -0.34 -3.44
C VAL A 50 22.36 0.73 -3.89
N LEU A 51 22.78 1.60 -2.96
CA LEU A 51 23.68 2.72 -3.22
C LEU A 51 25.13 2.39 -2.88
N SER A 52 25.35 1.69 -1.78
CA SER A 52 26.69 1.22 -1.39
C SER A 52 26.61 -0.16 -0.76
N THR A 53 27.73 -0.86 -0.89
CA THR A 53 27.96 -2.14 -0.21
C THR A 53 29.39 -2.10 0.34
N ASP A 54 29.52 -2.21 1.65
CA ASP A 54 30.79 -2.23 2.35
C ASP A 54 30.79 -3.26 3.48
N GLU A 55 31.88 -3.34 4.23
CA GLU A 55 32.02 -4.30 5.34
C GLU A 55 31.01 -4.05 6.48
N SER A 56 30.50 -2.82 6.59
CA SER A 56 29.49 -2.43 7.60
C SER A 56 28.07 -2.77 7.19
N GLY A 57 27.82 -3.07 5.91
CA GLY A 57 26.51 -3.43 5.39
C GLY A 57 26.18 -2.84 4.03
N VAL A 58 24.90 -2.64 3.81
CA VAL A 58 24.34 -2.17 2.56
C VAL A 58 23.52 -0.90 2.85
N VAL A 59 23.72 0.15 2.06
CA VAL A 59 22.84 1.32 2.09
C VAL A 59 21.84 1.22 0.94
N VAL A 60 20.58 1.32 1.28
CA VAL A 60 19.47 1.27 0.32
C VAL A 60 18.72 2.59 0.28
N CYS A 61 18.28 3.00 -0.91
CA CYS A 61 17.45 4.19 -1.12
C CYS A 61 15.97 3.86 -0.81
N VAL A 62 15.73 3.47 0.45
CA VAL A 62 14.39 3.21 1.01
C VAL A 62 14.42 3.76 2.43
N GLY A 63 13.60 4.76 2.72
CA GLY A 63 13.59 5.45 4.01
C GLY A 63 12.19 5.58 4.60
N ARG A 64 12.04 6.44 5.61
CA ARG A 64 10.75 6.65 6.30
C ARG A 64 9.62 7.05 5.35
N GLN A 65 9.90 7.87 4.33
CA GLN A 65 8.88 8.27 3.35
C GLN A 65 8.32 7.10 2.52
N ASN A 66 9.11 6.05 2.37
CA ASN A 66 8.72 4.83 1.69
C ASN A 66 8.04 3.82 2.65
N GLY A 67 7.97 4.13 3.95
CA GLY A 67 7.46 3.25 4.99
C GLY A 67 8.45 2.17 5.39
N ALA A 68 9.76 2.44 5.26
CA ALA A 68 10.80 1.53 5.70
C ALA A 68 10.82 1.43 7.24
N GLU A 69 10.89 0.21 7.74
CA GLU A 69 10.97 -0.10 9.16
C GLU A 69 12.09 -1.13 9.41
N ALA A 70 12.75 -0.99 10.55
CA ALA A 70 13.75 -1.97 10.96
C ALA A 70 13.14 -3.38 11.07
N GLY A 71 13.87 -4.36 10.58
CA GLY A 71 13.45 -5.77 10.55
C GLY A 71 12.76 -6.21 9.26
N GLN A 72 12.32 -5.30 8.40
CA GLN A 72 11.73 -5.65 7.11
C GLN A 72 12.75 -6.32 6.19
N ILE A 73 12.29 -7.29 5.40
CA ILE A 73 13.11 -8.00 4.42
C ILE A 73 12.80 -7.47 3.03
N LEU A 74 13.83 -7.12 2.30
CA LEU A 74 13.77 -6.66 0.92
C LEU A 74 14.45 -7.69 0.00
N LYS A 75 13.78 -8.07 -1.08
CA LYS A 75 14.37 -8.86 -2.17
C LYS A 75 15.28 -7.99 -3.00
N LEU A 76 16.44 -8.50 -3.35
CA LEU A 76 17.36 -7.85 -4.29
C LEU A 76 17.11 -8.38 -5.69
N ILE A 77 16.78 -7.47 -6.60
CA ILE A 77 16.51 -7.77 -8.00
C ILE A 77 17.58 -7.09 -8.86
N ARG A 78 18.28 -7.90 -9.64
CA ARG A 78 19.27 -7.40 -10.61
C ARG A 78 18.70 -7.46 -12.02
N HIS A 79 18.91 -6.40 -12.78
CA HIS A 79 18.58 -6.37 -14.20
C HIS A 79 19.76 -6.88 -15.02
N MET A 80 19.62 -8.09 -15.53
CA MET A 80 20.64 -8.74 -16.36
C MET A 80 20.32 -8.52 -17.83
N ARG A 81 21.35 -8.15 -18.62
CA ARG A 81 21.20 -8.07 -20.06
C ARG A 81 21.00 -9.47 -20.63
N THR A 82 19.98 -9.64 -21.45
CA THR A 82 19.74 -10.91 -22.14
C THR A 82 20.75 -11.07 -23.24
N THR A 83 21.69 -12.01 -23.05
CA THR A 83 22.68 -12.38 -24.06
C THR A 83 22.16 -13.59 -24.80
N GLY A 84 21.47 -13.41 -25.91
CA GLY A 84 20.93 -14.52 -26.70
C GLY A 84 20.42 -14.05 -28.05
N GLY A 85 20.61 -14.89 -29.08
CA GLY A 85 20.33 -14.60 -30.47
C GLY A 85 18.85 -14.51 -30.87
N ASN A 86 17.90 -14.44 -29.92
CA ASN A 86 16.50 -14.28 -30.25
C ASN A 86 16.12 -12.78 -30.29
N PRO A 87 15.89 -12.20 -31.47
CA PRO A 87 15.54 -10.79 -31.61
C PRO A 87 14.17 -10.41 -31.00
N LYS A 88 13.34 -11.40 -30.63
CA LYS A 88 12.04 -11.19 -29.98
C LYS A 88 12.14 -11.27 -28.44
N ALA A 89 13.30 -11.64 -27.87
CA ALA A 89 13.48 -11.67 -26.43
C ALA A 89 13.65 -10.26 -25.88
N PRO A 90 13.12 -9.96 -24.67
CA PRO A 90 13.33 -8.66 -24.04
C PRO A 90 14.83 -8.44 -23.79
N PRO A 91 15.34 -7.21 -23.97
CA PRO A 91 16.78 -6.91 -23.86
C PRO A 91 17.32 -7.08 -22.42
N PHE A 92 16.43 -7.09 -21.41
CA PHE A 92 16.79 -7.30 -20.01
C PHE A 92 15.85 -8.31 -19.37
N ARG A 93 16.39 -9.09 -18.43
CA ARG A 93 15.64 -9.96 -17.53
C ARG A 93 15.86 -9.53 -16.08
N ARG A 94 14.87 -9.75 -15.24
CA ARG A 94 14.94 -9.51 -13.80
C ARG A 94 15.31 -10.83 -13.12
N GLU A 95 16.30 -10.79 -12.25
CA GLU A 95 16.77 -11.97 -11.50
C GLU A 95 16.88 -11.61 -10.03
N GLN A 96 16.29 -12.43 -9.16
CA GLN A 96 16.45 -12.28 -7.73
C GLN A 96 17.85 -12.80 -7.35
N VAL A 97 18.68 -11.93 -6.81
CA VAL A 97 20.09 -12.23 -6.47
C VAL A 97 20.35 -12.35 -4.97
N GLY A 98 19.38 -12.00 -4.15
CA GLY A 98 19.49 -12.09 -2.70
C GLY A 98 18.37 -11.43 -1.94
N GLN A 99 18.58 -11.30 -0.63
CA GLN A 99 17.70 -10.59 0.29
C GLN A 99 18.54 -9.80 1.30
N VAL A 100 18.04 -8.63 1.67
CA VAL A 100 18.60 -7.81 2.75
C VAL A 100 17.53 -7.52 3.78
N ARG A 101 17.95 -7.34 5.03
CA ARG A 101 17.07 -6.92 6.14
C ARG A 101 17.45 -5.51 6.54
N ILE A 102 16.46 -4.63 6.66
CA ILE A 102 16.65 -3.28 7.19
C ILE A 102 17.07 -3.39 8.66
N VAL A 103 18.22 -2.82 8.98
CA VAL A 103 18.74 -2.77 10.35
C VAL A 103 18.31 -1.48 11.02
N ASP A 104 18.48 -0.37 10.32
CA ASP A 104 18.14 0.97 10.82
C ASP A 104 17.74 1.90 9.68
N VAL A 105 16.76 2.76 9.95
CA VAL A 105 16.31 3.80 9.02
C VAL A 105 16.80 5.14 9.53
N PHE A 106 17.90 5.62 8.99
CA PHE A 106 18.55 6.81 9.51
C PHE A 106 18.01 8.13 8.93
N ASP A 107 17.27 8.06 7.80
CA ASP A 107 16.78 9.25 7.14
C ASP A 107 15.42 8.98 6.42
N ASP A 108 14.84 10.00 5.83
CA ASP A 108 13.57 9.89 5.11
C ASP A 108 13.69 9.08 3.80
N HIS A 109 14.89 8.99 3.25
CA HIS A 109 15.16 8.37 1.96
C HIS A 109 16.07 7.15 2.03
N TYR A 110 16.80 6.92 3.15
CA TYR A 110 17.86 5.93 3.23
C TYR A 110 17.75 5.06 4.48
N ALA A 111 18.16 3.82 4.33
CA ALA A 111 18.28 2.88 5.43
C ALA A 111 19.56 2.05 5.30
N HIS A 112 20.09 1.63 6.44
CA HIS A 112 21.09 0.57 6.52
C HIS A 112 20.42 -0.80 6.51
N ALA A 113 20.97 -1.71 5.74
CA ALA A 113 20.51 -3.08 5.65
C ALA A 113 21.67 -4.06 5.74
N ALA A 114 21.40 -5.25 6.26
CA ALA A 114 22.33 -6.37 6.29
C ALA A 114 21.92 -7.42 5.27
N VAL A 115 22.88 -8.02 4.60
CA VAL A 115 22.62 -9.13 3.66
C VAL A 115 22.18 -10.36 4.46
N VAL A 116 21.03 -10.92 4.12
CA VAL A 116 20.51 -12.16 4.69
C VAL A 116 20.87 -13.35 3.83
N THR A 117 20.70 -13.22 2.52
CA THR A 117 21.03 -14.26 1.53
C THR A 117 21.56 -13.63 0.24
N GLY A 118 22.37 -14.38 -0.49
CA GLY A 118 22.89 -13.94 -1.79
C GLY A 118 23.96 -12.87 -1.70
N GLN A 119 24.04 -12.02 -2.71
CA GLN A 119 25.03 -10.94 -2.81
C GLN A 119 24.39 -9.65 -3.29
N ALA A 120 24.54 -8.58 -2.50
CA ALA A 120 24.13 -7.25 -2.89
C ALA A 120 25.22 -6.59 -3.76
N GLN A 121 24.80 -5.87 -4.79
CA GLN A 121 25.69 -5.01 -5.59
C GLN A 121 25.03 -3.64 -5.74
N VAL A 122 25.87 -2.63 -5.88
CA VAL A 122 25.41 -1.28 -6.21
C VAL A 122 24.60 -1.32 -7.50
N GLY A 123 23.41 -0.74 -7.48
CA GLY A 123 22.49 -0.75 -8.61
C GLY A 123 21.42 -1.84 -8.56
N ASP A 124 21.50 -2.81 -7.66
CA ASP A 124 20.42 -3.76 -7.44
C ASP A 124 19.17 -3.04 -6.91
N MET A 125 18.00 -3.49 -7.31
CA MET A 125 16.75 -2.97 -6.75
C MET A 125 16.37 -3.76 -5.50
N ALA A 126 16.12 -3.05 -4.41
CA ALA A 126 15.57 -3.58 -3.19
C ALA A 126 14.04 -3.40 -3.20
N VAL A 127 13.29 -4.49 -3.09
CA VAL A 127 11.82 -4.52 -3.17
C VAL A 127 11.30 -5.26 -1.95
N LEU A 128 10.20 -4.78 -1.34
CA LEU A 128 9.61 -5.44 -0.18
C LEU A 128 9.24 -6.90 -0.51
N ASP A 129 9.65 -7.80 0.37
CA ASP A 129 9.28 -9.21 0.30
C ASP A 129 7.94 -9.43 1.01
N ASN A 130 6.91 -9.82 0.25
CA ASN A 130 5.59 -10.18 0.75
C ASN A 130 5.50 -11.69 0.96
#